data_1d7c0ae5a44c3f494cbbee30c7e86b0f
#
_entry.id   1d7c0ae5a44c3f494cbbee30c7e86b0f
#
_cell.length_a   1.000
_cell.length_b   1.000
_cell.length_c   1.000
_cell.angle_alpha   90.00
_cell.angle_beta   90.00
_cell.angle_gamma   90.00
#
_symmetry.space_group_name_H-M   'P 1'
#
loop_
_entity.id
_entity.type
_entity.pdbx_description
1 polymer ?
#
loop_
_entity_poly.entity_id
_entity_poly.type
_entity_poly.pdbx_seq_one_letter_code
_entity_poly.pdbx_strand_id
1 'polypeptide(L)'
;MKNVWLLVLACICMTACRNRQQSAEVTNYDLPQIKDSGELVVLTLNSSTSYFDYRGEPMGFQYELADQFARSLNVKLKIKVAQNARDLVHKLLQGEGDLIAYNLPVTKEFKDSVEFCGEDIITHQVLVQRNTTQKKKKALNNVTELIGKEVYVKPGKYLERLINLDKELGGGILIHEVDNDSITTEDLIMQVSNGEIDYAICDNDLAKLNKTYYPNLNIDLAVSFDQRASWAVRKTSPLLGEAATKWHQENMTSPAYQASSKRYFEISKRTPHGSILSIKDGKISHFDTLFKKYAKDIDWDWRILASLAYTESNFDTTAVSWAGAKGLMQLMPRTARAMGVPPGKEQNPEESIKAAVKYIAATSRSFNAIKNENERMKFVLAAYNAGIGHVLDAMALAEKYGKNKYVWDNSVDD
;
A
#
# COMPACT_ATOMS: atom_id res chain seq x y z
N MET A 1 -28.00 -11.36 -53.53
CA MET A 1 -26.99 -10.41 -53.05
C MET A 1 -27.57 -9.14 -52.41
N LYS A 2 -28.76 -8.63 -52.77
CA LYS A 2 -29.36 -7.43 -52.15
C LYS A 2 -29.80 -7.60 -50.68
N ASN A 3 -30.18 -8.82 -50.25
CA ASN A 3 -30.68 -9.07 -48.90
C ASN A 3 -29.58 -9.26 -47.83
N VAL A 4 -28.34 -9.54 -48.25
CA VAL A 4 -27.19 -9.68 -47.33
C VAL A 4 -26.69 -8.30 -46.84
N TRP A 5 -26.75 -7.27 -47.71
CA TRP A 5 -26.38 -5.91 -47.37
C TRP A 5 -27.32 -5.23 -46.34
N LEU A 6 -28.61 -5.57 -46.39
CA LEU A 6 -29.61 -5.08 -45.43
C LEU A 6 -29.41 -5.67 -44.02
N LEU A 7 -28.98 -6.92 -43.91
CA LEU A 7 -28.66 -7.56 -42.61
C LEU A 7 -27.39 -7.01 -41.99
N VAL A 8 -26.36 -6.72 -42.78
CA VAL A 8 -25.10 -6.11 -42.30
C VAL A 8 -25.35 -4.66 -41.82
N LEU A 9 -26.18 -3.88 -42.53
CA LEU A 9 -26.54 -2.53 -42.09
C LEU A 9 -27.37 -2.52 -40.80
N ALA A 10 -28.27 -3.51 -40.59
CA ALA A 10 -29.05 -3.65 -39.35
C ALA A 10 -28.17 -4.04 -38.15
N CYS A 11 -27.14 -4.89 -38.34
CA CYS A 11 -26.17 -5.23 -37.29
C CYS A 11 -25.28 -4.04 -36.90
N ILE A 12 -24.85 -3.20 -37.84
CA ILE A 12 -24.04 -2.00 -37.56
C ILE A 12 -24.88 -0.95 -36.79
N CYS A 13 -26.14 -0.79 -37.08
CA CYS A 13 -27.05 0.11 -36.34
C CYS A 13 -27.29 -0.35 -34.89
N MET A 14 -27.37 -1.69 -34.62
CA MET A 14 -27.56 -2.20 -33.26
C MET A 14 -26.29 -2.05 -32.39
N THR A 15 -25.11 -2.15 -32.96
CA THR A 15 -23.85 -1.91 -32.23
C THR A 15 -23.63 -0.40 -31.94
N ALA A 16 -24.04 0.49 -32.85
CA ALA A 16 -23.95 1.93 -32.63
C ALA A 16 -24.94 2.43 -31.55
N CYS A 17 -26.16 1.84 -31.48
CA CYS A 17 -27.11 2.14 -30.40
C CYS A 17 -26.64 1.65 -29.02
N ARG A 18 -25.95 0.50 -28.95
CA ARG A 18 -25.45 -0.03 -27.68
C ARG A 18 -24.33 0.83 -27.08
N ASN A 19 -23.43 1.37 -27.91
CA ASN A 19 -22.41 2.31 -27.46
C ASN A 19 -22.96 3.69 -27.04
N ARG A 20 -24.07 4.12 -27.63
CA ARG A 20 -24.72 5.39 -27.26
C ARG A 20 -25.49 5.29 -25.94
N GLN A 21 -26.05 4.12 -25.59
CA GLN A 21 -26.70 3.88 -24.30
C GLN A 21 -25.68 3.82 -23.14
N GLN A 22 -24.52 3.20 -23.34
CA GLN A 22 -23.49 3.17 -22.31
C GLN A 22 -22.94 4.55 -21.95
N SER A 23 -22.80 5.47 -22.91
CA SER A 23 -22.35 6.84 -22.63
C SER A 23 -23.41 7.72 -21.97
N ALA A 24 -24.70 7.41 -22.15
CA ALA A 24 -25.81 8.14 -21.51
C ALA A 24 -26.07 7.68 -20.06
N GLU A 25 -25.81 6.41 -19.74
CA GLU A 25 -25.92 5.88 -18.36
C GLU A 25 -24.84 6.43 -17.43
N VAL A 26 -23.62 6.68 -17.94
CA VAL A 26 -22.52 7.23 -17.13
C VAL A 26 -22.77 8.68 -16.70
N THR A 27 -23.56 9.45 -17.47
CA THR A 27 -23.82 10.87 -17.18
C THR A 27 -24.80 11.11 -16.02
N ASN A 28 -25.57 10.11 -15.62
CA ASN A 28 -26.58 10.21 -14.55
C ASN A 28 -26.34 9.26 -13.37
N TYR A 29 -25.13 8.70 -13.24
CA TYR A 29 -24.79 7.78 -12.17
C TYR A 29 -24.25 8.56 -10.97
N ASP A 30 -25.07 8.67 -9.91
CA ASP A 30 -24.76 9.44 -8.69
C ASP A 30 -25.16 8.62 -7.44
N LEU A 31 -25.16 9.19 -6.27
CA LEU A 31 -25.42 8.54 -4.99
C LEU A 31 -26.67 7.64 -4.94
N PRO A 32 -27.85 8.01 -5.52
CA PRO A 32 -29.00 7.11 -5.53
C PRO A 32 -28.71 5.80 -6.24
N GLN A 33 -28.11 5.83 -7.43
CA GLN A 33 -27.78 4.63 -8.21
C GLN A 33 -26.70 3.76 -7.53
N ILE A 34 -25.75 4.39 -6.83
CA ILE A 34 -24.75 3.70 -6.02
C ILE A 34 -25.43 2.94 -4.86
N LYS A 35 -26.40 3.56 -4.18
CA LYS A 35 -27.17 2.91 -3.12
C LYS A 35 -28.03 1.77 -3.65
N ASP A 36 -28.64 1.94 -4.80
CA ASP A 36 -29.47 0.91 -5.45
C ASP A 36 -28.62 -0.28 -5.92
N SER A 37 -27.40 -0.03 -6.43
CA SER A 37 -26.47 -1.10 -6.83
C SER A 37 -25.86 -1.83 -5.63
N GLY A 38 -25.84 -1.18 -4.45
CA GLY A 38 -25.20 -1.69 -3.25
C GLY A 38 -23.66 -1.72 -3.29
N GLU A 39 -23.02 -1.05 -4.29
CA GLU A 39 -21.57 -1.03 -4.47
C GLU A 39 -21.06 0.38 -4.76
N LEU A 40 -19.99 0.79 -4.08
CA LEU A 40 -19.21 2.02 -4.36
C LEU A 40 -17.88 1.62 -4.97
N VAL A 41 -17.63 2.01 -6.22
CA VAL A 41 -16.36 1.74 -6.90
C VAL A 41 -15.41 2.91 -6.71
N VAL A 42 -14.33 2.69 -5.97
CA VAL A 42 -13.33 3.71 -5.63
C VAL A 42 -12.07 3.51 -6.44
N LEU A 43 -11.61 4.58 -7.07
CA LEU A 43 -10.34 4.68 -7.79
C LEU A 43 -9.26 5.23 -6.85
N THR A 44 -8.10 4.60 -6.85
CA THR A 44 -6.96 5.03 -6.01
C THR A 44 -5.63 4.64 -6.67
N LEU A 45 -4.50 5.02 -6.06
CA LEU A 45 -3.17 4.60 -6.49
C LEU A 45 -2.61 3.53 -5.55
N ASN A 46 -1.69 2.72 -6.07
CA ASN A 46 -0.91 1.81 -5.24
C ASN A 46 0.19 2.60 -4.53
N SER A 47 0.05 2.77 -3.21
CA SER A 47 1.05 3.37 -2.33
C SER A 47 0.72 3.09 -0.87
N SER A 48 1.70 3.22 0.01
CA SER A 48 1.54 2.97 1.45
C SER A 48 0.57 3.94 2.14
N THR A 49 0.33 5.12 1.57
CA THR A 49 -0.68 6.07 2.08
C THR A 49 -2.06 5.88 1.47
N SER A 50 -2.16 5.29 0.27
CA SER A 50 -3.42 5.20 -0.46
C SER A 50 -4.05 3.81 -0.35
N TYR A 51 -3.49 2.83 -1.05
CA TYR A 51 -3.95 1.44 -1.06
C TYR A 51 -2.80 0.50 -1.34
N PHE A 52 -2.68 -0.57 -0.59
CA PHE A 52 -1.77 -1.68 -0.84
C PHE A 52 -2.30 -2.95 -0.18
N ASP A 53 -1.83 -4.12 -0.65
CA ASP A 53 -2.10 -5.38 0.01
C ASP A 53 -0.99 -5.68 1.02
N TYR A 54 -1.37 -6.03 2.23
CA TYR A 54 -0.45 -6.47 3.27
C TYR A 54 -0.87 -7.83 3.82
N ARG A 55 -0.15 -8.89 3.44
CA ARG A 55 -0.44 -10.26 3.87
C ARG A 55 -1.85 -10.74 3.49
N GLY A 56 -2.35 -10.33 2.31
CA GLY A 56 -3.68 -10.64 1.84
C GLY A 56 -4.80 -9.81 2.47
N GLU A 57 -4.45 -8.75 3.18
CA GLU A 57 -5.40 -7.78 3.74
C GLU A 57 -5.21 -6.42 3.07
N PRO A 58 -6.27 -5.80 2.56
CA PRO A 58 -6.20 -4.48 1.97
C PRO A 58 -5.92 -3.44 3.04
N MET A 59 -4.95 -2.57 2.80
CA MET A 59 -4.44 -1.55 3.70
C MET A 59 -4.28 -0.22 2.97
N GLY A 60 -4.05 0.85 3.70
CA GLY A 60 -3.81 2.21 3.22
C GLY A 60 -4.71 3.22 3.91
N PHE A 61 -4.20 4.42 4.21
CA PHE A 61 -4.99 5.43 4.92
C PHE A 61 -6.23 5.85 4.11
N GLN A 62 -6.05 6.15 2.82
CA GLN A 62 -7.18 6.52 1.95
C GLN A 62 -8.16 5.37 1.77
N TYR A 63 -7.67 4.13 1.67
CA TYR A 63 -8.52 2.94 1.62
C TYR A 63 -9.40 2.82 2.87
N GLU A 64 -8.83 3.00 4.07
CA GLU A 64 -9.60 2.89 5.30
C GLU A 64 -10.66 3.97 5.42
N LEU A 65 -10.36 5.20 4.98
CA LEU A 65 -11.36 6.26 4.94
C LEU A 65 -12.47 5.94 3.94
N ALA A 66 -12.13 5.43 2.77
CA ALA A 66 -13.11 5.01 1.75
C ALA A 66 -13.99 3.85 2.24
N ASP A 67 -13.42 2.89 2.98
CA ASP A 67 -14.18 1.79 3.58
C ASP A 67 -15.15 2.27 4.67
N GLN A 68 -14.71 3.18 5.52
CA GLN A 68 -15.57 3.81 6.52
C GLN A 68 -16.71 4.62 5.85
N PHE A 69 -16.40 5.35 4.79
CA PHE A 69 -17.40 6.10 4.00
C PHE A 69 -18.40 5.16 3.33
N ALA A 70 -17.96 4.10 2.64
CA ALA A 70 -18.84 3.11 2.01
C ALA A 70 -19.78 2.45 3.04
N ARG A 71 -19.24 2.09 4.21
CA ARG A 71 -20.05 1.56 5.33
C ARG A 71 -21.11 2.54 5.82
N SER A 72 -20.78 3.84 5.87
CA SER A 72 -21.75 4.88 6.27
C SER A 72 -22.90 5.01 5.28
N LEU A 73 -22.66 4.71 4.01
CA LEU A 73 -23.67 4.65 2.96
C LEU A 73 -24.43 3.31 2.89
N ASN A 74 -24.01 2.31 3.69
CA ASN A 74 -24.51 0.93 3.67
C ASN A 74 -24.30 0.24 2.31
N VAL A 75 -23.16 0.48 1.64
CA VAL A 75 -22.77 -0.15 0.38
C VAL A 75 -21.44 -0.88 0.52
N LYS A 76 -21.15 -1.82 -0.39
CA LYS A 76 -19.87 -2.52 -0.46
C LYS A 76 -18.82 -1.65 -1.15
N LEU A 77 -17.61 -1.63 -0.60
CA LEU A 77 -16.46 -0.99 -1.25
C LEU A 77 -15.84 -1.93 -2.29
N LYS A 78 -15.56 -1.38 -3.46
CA LYS A 78 -14.74 -2.01 -4.49
C LYS A 78 -13.61 -1.08 -4.91
N ILE A 79 -12.37 -1.58 -4.87
CA ILE A 79 -11.20 -0.79 -5.23
C ILE A 79 -10.76 -1.12 -6.66
N LYS A 80 -10.41 -0.07 -7.40
CA LYS A 80 -9.67 -0.17 -8.65
C LYS A 80 -8.43 0.73 -8.57
N VAL A 81 -7.29 0.17 -8.92
CA VAL A 81 -6.01 0.88 -8.89
C VAL A 81 -5.72 1.48 -10.27
N ALA A 82 -5.29 2.73 -10.28
CA ALA A 82 -4.83 3.44 -11.47
C ALA A 82 -3.29 3.58 -11.45
N GLN A 83 -2.72 3.94 -12.59
CA GLN A 83 -1.26 4.07 -12.73
C GLN A 83 -0.73 5.39 -12.17
N ASN A 84 -1.49 6.48 -12.35
CA ASN A 84 -1.12 7.83 -11.93
C ASN A 84 -2.36 8.73 -11.79
N ALA A 85 -2.16 9.98 -11.36
CA ALA A 85 -3.25 10.93 -11.13
C ALA A 85 -4.08 11.25 -12.39
N ARG A 86 -3.47 11.31 -13.57
CA ARG A 86 -4.19 11.52 -14.84
C ARG A 86 -5.03 10.30 -15.21
N ASP A 87 -4.51 9.10 -14.99
CA ASP A 87 -5.26 7.85 -15.20
C ASP A 87 -6.44 7.72 -14.23
N LEU A 88 -6.30 8.17 -12.97
CA LEU A 88 -7.43 8.29 -12.03
C LEU A 88 -8.58 9.11 -12.60
N VAL A 89 -8.27 10.33 -13.07
CA VAL A 89 -9.28 11.23 -13.63
C VAL A 89 -9.86 10.66 -14.92
N HIS A 90 -9.03 10.09 -15.79
CA HIS A 90 -9.50 9.47 -17.04
C HIS A 90 -10.48 8.32 -16.77
N LYS A 91 -10.13 7.38 -15.86
CA LYS A 91 -10.99 6.26 -15.46
C LYS A 91 -12.29 6.73 -14.81
N LEU A 92 -12.23 7.78 -13.98
CA LEU A 92 -13.42 8.38 -13.37
C LEU A 92 -14.39 8.92 -14.44
N LEU A 93 -13.88 9.64 -15.42
CA LEU A 93 -14.69 10.21 -16.51
C LEU A 93 -15.24 9.15 -17.46
N GLN A 94 -14.57 8.01 -17.60
CA GLN A 94 -15.07 6.86 -18.35
C GLN A 94 -16.12 6.02 -17.59
N GLY A 95 -16.40 6.35 -16.32
CA GLY A 95 -17.35 5.60 -15.50
C GLY A 95 -16.80 4.27 -14.97
N GLU A 96 -15.47 4.08 -14.97
CA GLU A 96 -14.85 2.89 -14.41
C GLU A 96 -14.88 2.88 -12.88
N GLY A 97 -15.12 4.02 -12.24
CA GLY A 97 -15.30 4.21 -10.82
C GLY A 97 -16.19 5.40 -10.52
N ASP A 98 -16.56 5.58 -9.27
CA ASP A 98 -17.50 6.59 -8.80
C ASP A 98 -16.81 7.72 -8.06
N LEU A 99 -15.77 7.39 -7.30
CA LEU A 99 -15.04 8.28 -6.40
C LEU A 99 -13.53 8.05 -6.56
N ILE A 100 -12.75 9.12 -6.59
CA ILE A 100 -11.30 9.08 -6.41
C ILE A 100 -11.00 9.28 -4.93
N ALA A 101 -10.55 8.24 -4.22
CA ALA A 101 -10.02 8.34 -2.85
C ALA A 101 -8.49 8.37 -2.91
N TYR A 102 -7.97 9.54 -3.17
CA TYR A 102 -6.55 9.88 -3.26
C TYR A 102 -6.40 11.38 -3.00
N ASN A 103 -5.25 11.80 -2.49
CA ASN A 103 -4.89 13.21 -2.35
C ASN A 103 -4.62 13.83 -3.72
N LEU A 104 -5.70 13.97 -4.52
CA LEU A 104 -5.61 14.51 -5.88
C LEU A 104 -5.31 16.01 -5.81
N PRO A 105 -4.21 16.51 -6.41
CA PRO A 105 -3.86 17.93 -6.36
C PRO A 105 -4.96 18.79 -7.01
N VAL A 106 -5.35 19.89 -6.34
CA VAL A 106 -6.37 20.82 -6.83
C VAL A 106 -5.74 21.78 -7.86
N THR A 107 -5.41 21.25 -9.04
CA THR A 107 -4.86 22.01 -10.17
C THR A 107 -5.95 22.55 -11.08
N LYS A 108 -5.61 23.53 -11.94
CA LYS A 108 -6.55 24.03 -12.95
C LYS A 108 -7.00 22.91 -13.90
N GLU A 109 -6.07 22.07 -14.37
CA GLU A 109 -6.34 20.93 -15.25
C GLU A 109 -7.44 20.02 -14.68
N PHE A 110 -7.32 19.65 -13.41
CA PHE A 110 -8.28 18.75 -12.79
C PHE A 110 -9.60 19.43 -12.41
N LYS A 111 -9.58 20.71 -12.00
CA LYS A 111 -10.81 21.49 -11.74
C LYS A 111 -11.72 21.59 -12.94
N ASP A 112 -11.14 21.65 -14.13
CA ASP A 112 -11.93 21.71 -15.37
C ASP A 112 -12.63 20.37 -15.67
N SER A 113 -12.14 19.25 -15.11
CA SER A 113 -12.60 17.90 -15.42
C SER A 113 -13.45 17.26 -14.32
N VAL A 114 -13.13 17.46 -13.04
CA VAL A 114 -13.79 16.80 -11.91
C VAL A 114 -14.32 17.81 -10.90
N GLU A 115 -15.20 17.34 -9.99
CA GLU A 115 -15.61 18.05 -8.78
C GLU A 115 -14.84 17.51 -7.58
N PHE A 116 -14.16 18.42 -6.85
CA PHE A 116 -13.43 18.08 -5.65
C PHE A 116 -14.36 17.97 -4.45
N CYS A 117 -14.14 16.98 -3.58
CA CYS A 117 -14.98 16.68 -2.45
C CYS A 117 -14.17 16.09 -1.28
N GLY A 118 -14.84 15.87 -0.16
CA GLY A 118 -14.19 15.35 1.04
C GLY A 118 -13.44 16.43 1.82
N GLU A 119 -12.30 16.08 2.39
CA GLU A 119 -11.44 17.02 3.11
C GLU A 119 -10.50 17.73 2.16
N ASP A 120 -10.38 19.05 2.30
CA ASP A 120 -9.30 19.82 1.70
C ASP A 120 -8.06 19.72 2.57
N ILE A 121 -7.10 18.93 2.16
CA ILE A 121 -5.82 18.83 2.85
C ILE A 121 -4.78 19.75 2.21
N ILE A 122 -3.87 20.23 3.03
CA ILE A 122 -2.67 20.94 2.56
C ILE A 122 -1.52 19.96 2.49
N THR A 123 -0.95 19.83 1.30
CA THR A 123 0.19 18.96 1.04
C THR A 123 1.31 19.75 0.37
N HIS A 124 2.54 19.32 0.54
CA HIS A 124 3.71 19.85 -0.14
C HIS A 124 4.74 18.74 -0.33
N GLN A 125 5.71 18.98 -1.19
CA GLN A 125 6.82 18.07 -1.38
C GLN A 125 7.97 18.44 -0.45
N VAL A 126 8.63 17.43 0.08
CA VAL A 126 9.75 17.57 1.02
C VAL A 126 11.01 16.87 0.50
N LEU A 127 12.14 17.39 0.92
CA LEU A 127 13.42 16.70 0.79
C LEU A 127 13.51 15.62 1.86
N VAL A 128 13.70 14.40 1.45
CA VAL A 128 14.02 13.28 2.34
C VAL A 128 15.54 13.17 2.45
N GLN A 129 16.06 13.30 3.64
CA GLN A 129 17.49 13.23 3.97
C GLN A 129 17.69 12.55 5.32
N ARG A 130 18.92 12.21 5.71
CA ARG A 130 19.20 11.64 7.02
C ARG A 130 19.41 12.71 8.10
N ASN A 131 18.93 12.45 9.32
CA ASN A 131 19.41 13.13 10.51
C ASN A 131 20.89 12.80 10.71
N THR A 132 21.75 13.77 10.72
CA THR A 132 23.19 13.53 10.91
C THR A 132 23.59 13.81 12.35
N THR A 133 24.00 12.76 13.05
CA THR A 133 24.65 12.85 14.37
C THR A 133 26.16 13.15 14.27
N GLN A 134 26.72 13.08 13.07
CA GLN A 134 28.16 13.30 12.84
C GLN A 134 28.43 14.76 12.49
N LYS A 135 29.37 15.37 13.18
CA LYS A 135 29.80 16.77 13.04
C LYS A 135 30.19 17.23 11.62
N LYS A 136 30.26 16.33 10.63
CA LYS A 136 30.72 16.63 9.26
C LYS A 136 29.64 16.69 8.19
N LYS A 137 28.42 16.24 8.43
CA LYS A 137 27.29 16.38 7.48
C LYS A 137 26.09 16.92 8.25
N LYS A 138 25.77 18.19 8.09
CA LYS A 138 24.55 18.80 8.63
C LYS A 138 23.41 18.57 7.63
N ALA A 139 22.20 18.28 8.11
CA ALA A 139 21.02 18.25 7.27
C ALA A 139 20.82 19.61 6.59
N LEU A 140 20.41 19.61 5.33
CA LEU A 140 20.11 20.84 4.59
C LEU A 140 18.85 21.48 5.19
N ASN A 141 18.90 22.79 5.36
CA ASN A 141 17.78 23.56 5.93
C ASN A 141 17.22 24.59 4.94
N ASN A 142 17.89 24.77 3.79
CA ASN A 142 17.48 25.70 2.77
C ASN A 142 17.60 25.05 1.39
N VAL A 143 16.67 25.33 0.50
CA VAL A 143 16.66 24.80 -0.87
C VAL A 143 17.88 25.23 -1.69
N THR A 144 18.49 26.39 -1.37
CA THR A 144 19.71 26.84 -2.03
C THR A 144 20.93 25.95 -1.77
N GLU A 145 20.92 25.17 -0.69
CA GLU A 145 21.96 24.19 -0.37
C GLU A 145 21.91 22.94 -1.26
N LEU A 146 20.82 22.77 -2.08
CA LEU A 146 20.71 21.69 -3.06
C LEU A 146 21.63 21.88 -4.27
N ILE A 147 22.14 23.07 -4.52
CA ILE A 147 23.11 23.33 -5.60
C ILE A 147 24.34 22.44 -5.40
N GLY A 148 24.70 21.65 -6.42
CA GLY A 148 25.80 20.69 -6.39
C GLY A 148 25.48 19.39 -5.65
N LYS A 149 24.20 19.13 -5.27
CA LYS A 149 23.77 17.87 -4.65
C LYS A 149 23.12 16.95 -5.66
N GLU A 150 23.35 15.65 -5.49
CA GLU A 150 22.67 14.60 -6.23
C GLU A 150 21.32 14.30 -5.58
N VAL A 151 20.23 14.51 -6.32
CA VAL A 151 18.86 14.30 -5.83
C VAL A 151 18.17 13.27 -6.72
N TYR A 152 17.70 12.20 -6.11
CA TYR A 152 17.05 11.08 -6.79
C TYR A 152 15.54 11.24 -6.75
N VAL A 153 14.87 11.02 -7.87
CA VAL A 153 13.44 11.30 -8.02
C VAL A 153 12.79 10.41 -9.06
N LYS A 154 11.53 10.02 -8.79
CA LYS A 154 10.70 9.32 -9.77
C LYS A 154 10.19 10.27 -10.84
N PRO A 155 9.94 9.80 -12.08
CA PRO A 155 9.26 10.56 -13.13
C PRO A 155 7.92 11.15 -12.65
N GLY A 156 7.50 12.25 -13.27
CA GLY A 156 6.22 12.92 -13.00
C GLY A 156 6.36 14.12 -12.07
N LYS A 157 5.39 14.33 -11.16
CA LYS A 157 5.26 15.57 -10.36
C LYS A 157 6.48 15.94 -9.53
N TYR A 158 7.23 14.97 -9.04
CA TYR A 158 8.43 15.21 -8.25
C TYR A 158 9.58 15.72 -9.12
N LEU A 159 9.79 15.08 -10.28
CA LEU A 159 10.79 15.49 -11.26
C LEU A 159 10.47 16.88 -11.82
N GLU A 160 9.21 17.11 -12.21
CA GLU A 160 8.75 18.43 -12.72
C GLU A 160 9.03 19.55 -11.69
N ARG A 161 8.72 19.29 -10.42
CA ARG A 161 9.00 20.26 -9.35
C ARG A 161 10.50 20.49 -9.17
N LEU A 162 11.30 19.43 -9.16
CA LEU A 162 12.75 19.54 -8.97
C LEU A 162 13.42 20.32 -10.13
N ILE A 163 12.99 20.06 -11.36
CA ILE A 163 13.45 20.82 -12.54
C ILE A 163 13.08 22.31 -12.43
N ASN A 164 11.87 22.60 -11.95
CA ASN A 164 11.43 23.99 -11.77
C ASN A 164 12.24 24.66 -10.63
N LEU A 165 12.46 23.95 -9.52
CA LEU A 165 13.28 24.46 -8.42
C LEU A 165 14.72 24.74 -8.87
N ASP A 166 15.31 23.84 -9.66
CA ASP A 166 16.65 24.02 -10.21
C ASP A 166 16.73 25.31 -11.04
N LYS A 167 15.75 25.56 -11.90
CA LYS A 167 15.65 26.81 -12.69
C LYS A 167 15.49 28.05 -11.80
N GLU A 168 14.63 27.96 -10.76
CA GLU A 168 14.42 29.04 -9.79
C GLU A 168 15.72 29.40 -9.05
N LEU A 169 16.60 28.42 -8.79
CA LEU A 169 17.89 28.59 -8.13
C LEU A 169 19.03 29.01 -9.08
N GLY A 170 18.76 29.07 -10.38
CA GLY A 170 19.79 29.39 -11.40
C GLY A 170 20.57 28.17 -11.89
N GLY A 171 20.12 26.98 -11.58
CA GLY A 171 20.73 25.71 -11.98
C GLY A 171 21.75 25.16 -10.98
N GLY A 172 22.16 23.92 -11.20
CA GLY A 172 23.24 23.27 -10.45
C GLY A 172 22.82 22.13 -9.54
N ILE A 173 21.54 21.77 -9.47
CA ILE A 173 21.10 20.52 -8.82
C ILE A 173 21.44 19.36 -9.75
N LEU A 174 22.08 18.32 -9.24
CA LEU A 174 22.36 17.10 -10.01
C LEU A 174 21.16 16.16 -9.89
N ILE A 175 20.26 16.25 -10.88
CA ILE A 175 18.98 15.54 -10.88
C ILE A 175 19.18 14.14 -11.45
N HIS A 176 18.87 13.09 -10.67
CA HIS A 176 18.86 11.71 -11.09
C HIS A 176 17.43 11.19 -11.19
N GLU A 177 16.93 11.11 -12.42
CA GLU A 177 15.64 10.48 -12.70
C GLU A 177 15.77 8.96 -12.62
N VAL A 178 14.93 8.32 -11.80
CA VAL A 178 14.88 6.87 -11.64
C VAL A 178 13.64 6.34 -12.39
N ASP A 179 13.80 6.15 -13.70
CA ASP A 179 12.78 5.61 -14.60
C ASP A 179 12.88 4.08 -14.64
N ASN A 180 12.56 3.44 -13.51
CA ASN A 180 12.49 2.00 -13.35
C ASN A 180 11.22 1.66 -12.58
N ASP A 181 10.27 0.99 -13.22
CA ASP A 181 8.97 0.65 -12.64
C ASP A 181 9.07 -0.28 -11.42
N SER A 182 10.17 -1.01 -11.27
CA SER A 182 10.42 -1.87 -10.10
C SER A 182 10.90 -1.10 -8.87
N ILE A 183 11.30 0.17 -9.01
CA ILE A 183 11.74 1.02 -7.90
C ILE A 183 10.65 2.04 -7.61
N THR A 184 10.11 2.00 -6.41
CA THR A 184 9.08 2.94 -5.94
C THR A 184 9.69 4.18 -5.29
N THR A 185 8.86 5.18 -4.98
CA THR A 185 9.30 6.35 -4.18
C THR A 185 9.70 5.92 -2.77
N GLU A 186 9.01 4.93 -2.20
CA GLU A 186 9.32 4.34 -0.89
C GLU A 186 10.68 3.66 -0.88
N ASP A 187 11.08 3.01 -1.98
CA ASP A 187 12.41 2.41 -2.11
C ASP A 187 13.50 3.49 -2.10
N LEU A 188 13.29 4.63 -2.77
CA LEU A 188 14.21 5.76 -2.70
C LEU A 188 14.34 6.31 -1.27
N ILE A 189 13.23 6.40 -0.53
CA ILE A 189 13.24 6.80 0.88
C ILE A 189 14.03 5.80 1.73
N MET A 190 13.85 4.51 1.50
CA MET A 190 14.60 3.45 2.16
C MET A 190 16.11 3.55 1.84
N GLN A 191 16.49 3.76 0.59
CA GLN A 191 17.88 3.96 0.17
C GLN A 191 18.51 5.18 0.84
N VAL A 192 17.74 6.28 1.01
CA VAL A 192 18.20 7.43 1.82
C VAL A 192 18.44 7.00 3.26
N SER A 193 17.54 6.27 3.89
CA SER A 193 17.69 5.79 5.26
C SER A 193 18.93 4.90 5.44
N ASN A 194 19.18 4.01 4.47
CA ASN A 194 20.33 3.09 4.48
C ASN A 194 21.66 3.79 4.17
N GLY A 195 21.62 4.99 3.58
CA GLY A 195 22.83 5.73 3.19
C GLY A 195 23.38 5.39 1.81
N GLU A 196 22.60 4.73 0.98
CA GLU A 196 22.93 4.39 -0.38
C GLU A 196 22.86 5.62 -1.30
N ILE A 197 21.86 6.47 -1.06
CA ILE A 197 21.72 7.80 -1.64
C ILE A 197 21.58 8.86 -0.54
N ASP A 198 21.85 10.13 -0.83
CA ASP A 198 21.78 11.19 0.18
C ASP A 198 20.42 11.89 0.22
N TYR A 199 19.79 12.11 -0.95
CA TYR A 199 18.57 12.92 -1.08
C TYR A 199 17.57 12.32 -2.05
N ALA A 200 16.29 12.33 -1.64
CA ALA A 200 15.15 12.03 -2.48
C ALA A 200 14.01 13.04 -2.25
N ILE A 201 13.03 13.11 -3.14
CA ILE A 201 11.86 13.98 -3.00
C ILE A 201 10.58 13.14 -3.02
N CYS A 202 9.66 13.45 -2.10
CA CYS A 202 8.32 12.89 -2.09
C CYS A 202 7.32 13.84 -1.42
N ASP A 203 6.04 13.47 -1.41
CA ASP A 203 5.02 14.19 -0.65
C ASP A 203 5.25 14.06 0.86
N ASN A 204 4.86 15.08 1.60
CA ASN A 204 5.06 15.17 3.05
C ASN A 204 4.32 14.07 3.84
N ASP A 205 3.16 13.61 3.37
CA ASP A 205 2.40 12.52 3.99
C ASP A 205 3.13 11.18 3.82
N LEU A 206 3.63 10.89 2.62
CA LEU A 206 4.45 9.71 2.36
C LEU A 206 5.76 9.74 3.17
N ALA A 207 6.41 10.90 3.27
CA ALA A 207 7.59 11.09 4.09
C ALA A 207 7.31 10.86 5.58
N LYS A 208 6.20 11.39 6.11
CA LYS A 208 5.76 11.19 7.50
C LYS A 208 5.51 9.71 7.79
N LEU A 209 4.80 9.01 6.90
CA LEU A 209 4.56 7.57 7.04
C LEU A 209 5.90 6.83 7.09
N ASN A 210 6.81 7.06 6.15
CA ASN A 210 8.09 6.37 6.09
C ASN A 210 9.00 6.71 7.30
N LYS A 211 8.91 7.91 7.86
CA LYS A 211 9.62 8.28 9.10
C LYS A 211 9.22 7.39 10.29
N THR A 212 8.03 6.80 10.29
CA THR A 212 7.63 5.83 11.32
C THR A 212 8.41 4.51 11.24
N TYR A 213 8.90 4.15 10.05
CA TYR A 213 9.79 2.99 9.82
C TYR A 213 11.27 3.37 9.99
N TYR A 214 11.64 4.57 9.54
CA TYR A 214 13.01 5.05 9.44
C TYR A 214 13.21 6.34 10.27
N PRO A 215 13.31 6.24 11.61
CA PRO A 215 13.38 7.42 12.49
C PRO A 215 14.67 8.26 12.31
N ASN A 216 15.65 7.76 11.56
CA ASN A 216 16.86 8.50 11.17
C ASN A 216 16.63 9.48 10.01
N LEU A 217 15.42 9.58 9.47
CA LEU A 217 15.10 10.52 8.41
C LEU A 217 14.77 11.91 8.95
N ASN A 218 15.23 12.92 8.23
CA ASN A 218 14.80 14.31 8.34
C ASN A 218 13.97 14.66 7.09
N ILE A 219 12.79 15.22 7.29
CA ILE A 219 11.81 15.58 6.27
C ILE A 219 11.31 17.02 6.43
N ASP A 220 12.09 17.86 7.11
CA ASP A 220 11.64 19.18 7.53
C ASP A 220 11.78 20.23 6.41
N LEU A 221 12.64 19.97 5.39
CA LEU A 221 12.86 20.91 4.29
C LEU A 221 11.78 20.74 3.21
N ALA A 222 10.85 21.68 3.12
CA ALA A 222 9.91 21.78 2.01
C ALA A 222 10.62 22.25 0.72
N VAL A 223 10.34 21.56 -0.40
CA VAL A 223 10.87 21.89 -1.74
C VAL A 223 9.78 22.41 -2.69
N SER A 224 8.52 22.40 -2.25
CA SER A 224 7.40 23.02 -2.95
C SER A 224 6.58 23.91 -2.03
N PHE A 225 5.77 24.79 -2.63
CA PHE A 225 4.73 25.50 -1.91
C PHE A 225 3.62 24.54 -1.48
N ASP A 226 2.85 24.97 -0.48
CA ASP A 226 1.63 24.30 -0.06
C ASP A 226 0.63 24.22 -1.21
N GLN A 227 0.07 23.05 -1.42
CA GLN A 227 -0.93 22.74 -2.42
C GLN A 227 -2.16 22.13 -1.74
N ARG A 228 -3.34 22.48 -2.23
CA ARG A 228 -4.57 21.79 -1.82
C ARG A 228 -4.68 20.47 -2.55
N ALA A 229 -5.11 19.45 -1.85
CA ALA A 229 -5.46 18.16 -2.42
C ALA A 229 -6.75 17.66 -1.75
N SER A 230 -7.54 16.89 -2.51
CA SER A 230 -8.83 16.41 -2.04
C SER A 230 -9.25 15.17 -2.81
N TRP A 231 -10.29 14.50 -2.34
CA TRP A 231 -11.00 13.50 -3.13
C TRP A 231 -11.72 14.15 -4.31
N ALA A 232 -12.19 13.35 -5.27
CA ALA A 232 -12.91 13.88 -6.41
C ALA A 232 -13.97 12.92 -6.94
N VAL A 233 -15.04 13.51 -7.49
CA VAL A 233 -16.13 12.81 -8.20
C VAL A 233 -16.33 13.41 -9.57
N ARG A 234 -17.15 12.76 -10.41
CA ARG A 234 -17.61 13.38 -11.65
C ARG A 234 -18.45 14.62 -11.36
N LYS A 235 -18.35 15.63 -12.17
CA LYS A 235 -19.24 16.83 -12.11
C LYS A 235 -20.73 16.47 -12.24
N THR A 236 -21.02 15.32 -12.82
CA THR A 236 -22.38 14.77 -12.94
C THR A 236 -22.82 13.95 -11.73
N SER A 237 -21.98 13.84 -10.68
CA SER A 237 -22.27 13.10 -9.46
C SER A 237 -22.18 14.00 -8.20
N PRO A 238 -22.89 15.15 -8.16
CA PRO A 238 -22.78 16.13 -7.09
C PRO A 238 -23.25 15.60 -5.73
N LEU A 239 -24.27 14.73 -5.69
CA LEU A 239 -24.80 14.19 -4.44
C LEU A 239 -23.78 13.27 -3.74
N LEU A 240 -23.00 12.51 -4.52
CA LEU A 240 -21.90 11.70 -3.96
C LEU A 240 -20.81 12.62 -3.39
N GLY A 241 -20.44 13.69 -4.10
CA GLY A 241 -19.46 14.68 -3.65
C GLY A 241 -19.88 15.37 -2.35
N GLU A 242 -21.15 15.82 -2.27
CA GLU A 242 -21.71 16.42 -1.06
C GLU A 242 -21.73 15.43 0.11
N ALA A 243 -22.11 14.17 -0.15
CA ALA A 243 -22.11 13.13 0.88
C ALA A 243 -20.70 12.84 1.39
N ALA A 244 -19.69 12.76 0.52
CA ALA A 244 -18.30 12.56 0.89
C ALA A 244 -17.76 13.74 1.74
N THR A 245 -18.07 14.97 1.35
CA THR A 245 -17.67 16.18 2.07
C THR A 245 -18.31 16.25 3.46
N LYS A 246 -19.61 16.01 3.53
CA LYS A 246 -20.34 15.95 4.81
C LYS A 246 -19.78 14.87 5.72
N TRP A 247 -19.55 13.68 5.19
CA TRP A 247 -19.00 12.56 5.95
C TRP A 247 -17.63 12.90 6.55
N HIS A 248 -16.71 13.50 5.78
CA HIS A 248 -15.40 13.94 6.28
C HIS A 248 -15.57 14.94 7.44
N GLN A 249 -16.36 15.99 7.25
CA GLN A 249 -16.59 17.01 8.27
C GLN A 249 -17.12 16.42 9.58
N GLU A 250 -18.01 15.44 9.51
CA GLU A 250 -18.62 14.80 10.70
C GLU A 250 -17.68 13.76 11.35
N ASN A 251 -16.75 13.16 10.57
CA ASN A 251 -15.96 12.01 11.04
C ASN A 251 -14.48 12.31 11.33
N MET A 252 -13.91 13.45 10.92
CA MET A 252 -12.49 13.79 11.17
C MET A 252 -12.07 13.68 12.63
N THR A 253 -12.99 13.99 13.56
CA THR A 253 -12.76 13.89 15.01
C THR A 253 -13.21 12.57 15.61
N SER A 254 -13.75 11.65 14.80
CA SER A 254 -14.22 10.36 15.29
C SER A 254 -13.05 9.49 15.78
N PRO A 255 -13.27 8.63 16.79
CA PRO A 255 -12.23 7.70 17.26
C PRO A 255 -11.69 6.79 16.16
N ALA A 256 -12.51 6.40 15.20
CA ALA A 256 -12.10 5.54 14.08
C ALA A 256 -11.14 6.26 13.13
N TYR A 257 -11.46 7.51 12.74
CA TYR A 257 -10.59 8.33 11.89
C TYR A 257 -9.26 8.63 12.57
N GLN A 258 -9.31 9.07 13.85
CA GLN A 258 -8.12 9.37 14.64
C GLN A 258 -7.23 8.13 14.86
N ALA A 259 -7.82 6.97 15.07
CA ALA A 259 -7.08 5.72 15.19
C ALA A 259 -6.36 5.35 13.88
N SER A 260 -7.02 5.53 12.72
CA SER A 260 -6.41 5.32 11.41
C SER A 260 -5.26 6.31 11.19
N SER A 261 -5.49 7.61 11.37
CA SER A 261 -4.46 8.64 11.22
C SER A 261 -3.24 8.37 12.10
N LYS A 262 -3.45 8.11 13.39
CA LYS A 262 -2.39 7.79 14.34
C LYS A 262 -1.60 6.56 13.92
N ARG A 263 -2.28 5.50 13.48
CA ARG A 263 -1.66 4.26 13.04
C ARG A 263 -0.73 4.46 11.84
N TYR A 264 -1.12 5.28 10.86
CA TYR A 264 -0.29 5.50 9.67
C TYR A 264 0.84 6.50 9.90
N PHE A 265 0.62 7.58 10.67
CA PHE A 265 1.51 8.73 10.68
C PHE A 265 2.24 8.99 12.00
N GLU A 266 1.87 8.33 13.10
CA GLU A 266 2.44 8.62 14.43
C GLU A 266 3.09 7.41 15.10
N ILE A 267 2.52 6.20 14.93
CA ILE A 267 3.01 5.01 15.63
C ILE A 267 4.29 4.51 14.97
N SER A 268 5.39 4.44 15.74
CA SER A 268 6.64 3.83 15.28
C SER A 268 6.41 2.36 14.91
N LYS A 269 6.90 1.97 13.74
CA LYS A 269 6.75 0.61 13.19
C LYS A 269 7.98 -0.25 13.42
N ARG A 270 8.95 0.25 14.19
CA ARG A 270 10.10 -0.56 14.64
C ARG A 270 9.72 -1.40 15.84
N THR A 271 9.96 -2.70 15.73
CA THR A 271 9.90 -3.63 16.88
C THR A 271 11.18 -3.46 17.72
N PRO A 272 11.08 -3.25 19.06
CA PRO A 272 12.25 -3.26 19.92
C PRO A 272 12.97 -4.63 19.84
N HIS A 273 14.28 -4.63 19.81
CA HIS A 273 15.05 -5.87 19.82
C HIS A 273 14.97 -6.53 21.19
N GLY A 274 14.36 -7.71 21.30
CA GLY A 274 14.34 -8.52 22.49
C GLY A 274 15.55 -9.45 22.60
N SER A 275 15.70 -10.08 23.72
CA SER A 275 16.84 -10.94 24.01
C SER A 275 16.55 -12.40 23.64
N ILE A 276 17.38 -12.98 22.78
CA ILE A 276 17.53 -14.43 22.66
C ILE A 276 18.14 -14.95 23.97
N LEU A 277 17.57 -16.02 24.55
CA LEU A 277 17.96 -16.47 25.87
C LEU A 277 19.41 -17.01 25.94
N SER A 278 19.66 -18.18 25.42
CA SER A 278 21.02 -18.74 25.38
C SER A 278 21.17 -19.83 24.31
N ILE A 279 21.79 -19.46 23.22
CA ILE A 279 22.05 -20.40 22.13
C ILE A 279 23.01 -21.51 22.58
N LYS A 280 23.96 -21.20 23.47
CA LYS A 280 24.93 -22.17 24.00
C LYS A 280 24.26 -23.31 24.79
N ASP A 281 23.15 -23.03 25.46
CA ASP A 281 22.38 -23.99 26.24
C ASP A 281 21.22 -24.59 25.45
N GLY A 282 21.15 -24.33 24.14
CA GLY A 282 20.08 -24.79 23.26
C GLY A 282 18.71 -24.18 23.56
N LYS A 283 18.71 -23.03 24.23
CA LYS A 283 17.49 -22.25 24.57
C LYS A 283 17.39 -21.02 23.71
N ILE A 284 16.38 -20.96 22.84
CA ILE A 284 16.13 -19.82 21.98
C ILE A 284 15.15 -18.83 22.65
N SER A 285 14.05 -19.36 23.20
CA SER A 285 12.99 -18.57 23.82
C SER A 285 12.32 -19.29 24.98
N HIS A 286 11.46 -18.59 25.70
CA HIS A 286 10.57 -19.18 26.72
C HIS A 286 9.50 -20.10 26.09
N PHE A 287 9.33 -20.09 24.78
CA PHE A 287 8.29 -20.81 24.04
C PHE A 287 8.82 -22.06 23.30
N ASP A 288 10.08 -22.44 23.50
CA ASP A 288 10.73 -23.56 22.82
C ASP A 288 9.95 -24.88 22.93
N THR A 289 9.32 -25.13 24.06
CA THR A 289 8.47 -26.32 24.27
C THR A 289 7.25 -26.31 23.34
N LEU A 290 6.62 -25.14 23.15
CA LEU A 290 5.49 -24.99 22.26
C LEU A 290 5.93 -25.11 20.79
N PHE A 291 7.05 -24.48 20.40
CA PHE A 291 7.60 -24.63 19.06
C PHE A 291 7.93 -26.11 18.76
N LYS A 292 8.57 -26.81 19.64
CA LYS A 292 8.87 -28.26 19.51
C LYS A 292 7.62 -29.11 19.40
N LYS A 293 6.54 -28.73 20.11
CA LYS A 293 5.26 -29.45 20.07
C LYS A 293 4.60 -29.29 18.70
N TYR A 294 4.41 -28.05 18.22
CA TYR A 294 3.61 -27.75 17.06
C TYR A 294 4.37 -27.84 15.72
N ALA A 295 5.71 -27.71 15.69
CA ALA A 295 6.49 -27.86 14.46
C ALA A 295 6.37 -29.29 13.87
N LYS A 296 6.06 -30.30 14.71
CA LYS A 296 5.82 -31.68 14.27
C LYS A 296 4.60 -31.80 13.34
N ASP A 297 3.59 -30.93 13.51
CA ASP A 297 2.37 -30.97 12.71
C ASP A 297 2.59 -30.56 11.23
N ILE A 298 3.75 -29.94 10.95
CA ILE A 298 4.14 -29.48 9.60
C ILE A 298 5.47 -30.04 9.13
N ASP A 299 6.05 -30.96 9.91
CA ASP A 299 7.35 -31.60 9.67
C ASP A 299 8.51 -30.59 9.45
N TRP A 300 8.48 -29.51 10.24
CA TRP A 300 9.54 -28.50 10.24
C TRP A 300 10.46 -28.63 11.45
N ASP A 301 11.72 -28.22 11.27
CA ASP A 301 12.58 -27.96 12.42
C ASP A 301 11.97 -26.82 13.27
N TRP A 302 11.75 -27.10 14.56
CA TRP A 302 11.14 -26.14 15.47
C TRP A 302 11.91 -24.81 15.56
N ARG A 303 13.22 -24.81 15.23
CA ARG A 303 14.07 -23.63 15.21
C ARG A 303 13.68 -22.66 14.09
N ILE A 304 13.18 -23.18 12.98
CA ILE A 304 12.64 -22.35 11.87
C ILE A 304 11.37 -21.64 12.35
N LEU A 305 10.49 -22.36 13.04
CA LEU A 305 9.28 -21.74 13.60
C LEU A 305 9.61 -20.72 14.69
N ALA A 306 10.64 -20.98 15.52
CA ALA A 306 11.13 -20.02 16.50
C ALA A 306 11.77 -18.80 15.84
N SER A 307 12.53 -18.97 14.75
CA SER A 307 13.12 -17.87 13.97
C SER A 307 12.04 -16.99 13.35
N LEU A 308 10.96 -17.60 12.85
CA LEU A 308 9.81 -16.86 12.34
C LEU A 308 9.18 -16.01 13.46
N ALA A 309 8.94 -16.57 14.64
CA ALA A 309 8.41 -15.81 15.79
C ALA A 309 9.34 -14.68 16.23
N TYR A 310 10.65 -14.91 16.19
CA TYR A 310 11.64 -13.88 16.47
C TYR A 310 11.56 -12.71 15.48
N THR A 311 11.47 -13.01 14.19
CA THR A 311 11.33 -12.00 13.13
C THR A 311 10.01 -11.23 13.25
N GLU A 312 8.92 -11.93 13.61
CA GLU A 312 7.57 -11.36 13.67
C GLU A 312 7.37 -10.45 14.89
N SER A 313 7.76 -10.88 16.06
CA SER A 313 7.45 -10.18 17.32
C SER A 313 8.63 -10.05 18.26
N ASN A 314 9.77 -10.64 17.91
CA ASN A 314 10.89 -10.76 18.85
C ASN A 314 10.52 -11.49 20.14
N PHE A 315 9.67 -12.50 20.02
CA PHE A 315 9.06 -13.25 21.11
C PHE A 315 8.13 -12.45 22.05
N ASP A 316 7.70 -11.26 21.65
CA ASP A 316 6.73 -10.47 22.42
C ASP A 316 5.29 -10.95 22.13
N THR A 317 4.67 -11.58 23.14
CA THR A 317 3.29 -12.06 23.06
C THR A 317 2.26 -10.93 23.03
N THR A 318 2.62 -9.73 23.48
CA THR A 318 1.74 -8.56 23.54
C THR A 318 1.86 -7.66 22.32
N ALA A 319 2.80 -7.98 21.42
CA ALA A 319 3.07 -7.20 20.22
C ALA A 319 1.80 -6.99 19.38
N VAL A 320 1.59 -5.74 18.98
CA VAL A 320 0.57 -5.36 18.00
C VAL A 320 1.25 -4.53 16.93
N SER A 321 1.26 -5.02 15.69
CA SER A 321 1.83 -4.27 14.58
C SER A 321 0.97 -3.05 14.23
N TRP A 322 1.56 -2.12 13.52
CA TRP A 322 0.82 -0.97 12.98
C TRP A 322 -0.35 -1.39 12.08
N ALA A 323 -0.23 -2.51 11.36
CA ALA A 323 -1.26 -3.10 10.52
C ALA A 323 -2.34 -3.85 11.32
N GLY A 324 -2.14 -4.02 12.63
CA GLY A 324 -3.06 -4.72 13.52
C GLY A 324 -2.80 -6.22 13.64
N ALA A 325 -1.69 -6.75 13.11
CA ALA A 325 -1.25 -8.12 13.41
C ALA A 325 -0.92 -8.26 14.89
N LYS A 326 -1.24 -9.41 15.51
CA LYS A 326 -1.20 -9.56 16.96
C LYS A 326 -0.41 -10.77 17.43
N GLY A 327 0.23 -10.60 18.59
CA GLY A 327 0.81 -11.67 19.39
C GLY A 327 2.12 -12.22 18.82
N LEU A 328 2.54 -13.35 19.36
CA LEU A 328 3.85 -13.96 19.13
C LEU A 328 4.17 -14.21 17.65
N MET A 329 3.19 -14.65 16.88
CA MET A 329 3.34 -15.01 15.46
C MET A 329 2.78 -13.97 14.50
N GLN A 330 2.37 -12.79 14.99
CA GLN A 330 1.90 -11.64 14.21
C GLN A 330 0.88 -11.99 13.12
N LEU A 331 -0.13 -12.77 13.47
CA LEU A 331 -1.22 -13.06 12.56
C LEU A 331 -2.20 -11.88 12.49
N MET A 332 -2.64 -11.57 11.26
CA MET A 332 -3.72 -10.61 11.07
C MET A 332 -5.02 -11.14 11.70
N PRO A 333 -5.87 -10.30 12.30
CA PRO A 333 -7.06 -10.74 13.02
C PRO A 333 -8.01 -11.63 12.22
N ARG A 334 -8.14 -11.38 10.91
CA ARG A 334 -8.94 -12.22 10.00
C ARG A 334 -8.32 -13.60 9.84
N THR A 335 -7.01 -13.67 9.60
CA THR A 335 -6.27 -14.91 9.46
C THR A 335 -6.31 -15.71 10.77
N ALA A 336 -6.07 -15.07 11.92
CA ALA A 336 -6.16 -15.71 13.23
C ALA A 336 -7.53 -16.38 13.45
N ARG A 337 -8.63 -15.65 13.17
CA ARG A 337 -9.98 -16.21 13.26
C ARG A 337 -10.19 -17.37 12.30
N ALA A 338 -9.75 -17.25 11.05
CA ALA A 338 -9.85 -18.33 10.06
C ALA A 338 -9.08 -19.59 10.48
N MET A 339 -7.98 -19.42 11.20
CA MET A 339 -7.18 -20.52 11.78
C MET A 339 -7.73 -21.04 13.12
N GLY A 340 -8.82 -20.46 13.62
CA GLY A 340 -9.55 -20.93 14.79
C GLY A 340 -9.10 -20.34 16.13
N VAL A 341 -8.44 -19.18 16.12
CA VAL A 341 -8.15 -18.44 17.36
C VAL A 341 -9.44 -17.83 17.91
N PRO A 342 -9.81 -18.12 19.16
CA PRO A 342 -10.97 -17.50 19.79
C PRO A 342 -10.79 -15.98 19.94
N PRO A 343 -11.87 -15.19 19.82
CA PRO A 343 -11.81 -13.75 20.01
C PRO A 343 -11.16 -13.36 21.35
N GLY A 344 -10.21 -12.42 21.32
CA GLY A 344 -9.47 -11.97 22.50
C GLY A 344 -8.35 -12.91 22.96
N LYS A 345 -8.05 -13.98 22.22
CA LYS A 345 -6.95 -14.91 22.50
C LYS A 345 -5.77 -14.79 21.53
N GLU A 346 -5.78 -13.75 20.68
CA GLU A 346 -4.75 -13.53 19.65
C GLU A 346 -3.34 -13.37 20.24
N GLN A 347 -3.25 -12.89 21.49
CA GLN A 347 -1.99 -12.70 22.22
C GLN A 347 -1.61 -13.89 23.11
N ASN A 348 -2.44 -14.95 23.16
CA ASN A 348 -2.06 -16.17 23.83
C ASN A 348 -0.98 -16.91 23.02
N PRO A 349 0.20 -17.20 23.60
CA PRO A 349 1.32 -17.75 22.83
C PRO A 349 1.01 -19.11 22.20
N GLU A 350 0.31 -20.00 22.90
CA GLU A 350 -0.04 -21.31 22.37
C GLU A 350 -1.05 -21.23 21.24
N GLU A 351 -2.10 -20.40 21.37
CA GLU A 351 -3.09 -20.19 20.30
C GLU A 351 -2.45 -19.52 19.09
N SER A 352 -1.54 -18.57 19.32
CA SER A 352 -0.80 -17.87 18.25
C SER A 352 0.08 -18.86 17.46
N ILE A 353 0.88 -19.70 18.12
CA ILE A 353 1.73 -20.71 17.47
C ILE A 353 0.89 -21.74 16.73
N LYS A 354 -0.15 -22.27 17.35
CA LYS A 354 -1.06 -23.27 16.76
C LYS A 354 -1.74 -22.73 15.51
N ALA A 355 -2.20 -21.48 15.52
CA ALA A 355 -2.81 -20.85 14.38
C ALA A 355 -1.79 -20.61 13.24
N ALA A 356 -0.58 -20.17 13.57
CA ALA A 356 0.50 -20.01 12.60
C ALA A 356 0.86 -21.32 11.90
N VAL A 357 0.96 -22.40 12.63
CA VAL A 357 1.22 -23.75 12.08
C VAL A 357 0.09 -24.19 11.15
N LYS A 358 -1.18 -23.95 11.50
CA LYS A 358 -2.31 -24.22 10.61
C LYS A 358 -2.25 -23.36 9.33
N TYR A 359 -1.88 -22.09 9.46
CA TYR A 359 -1.73 -21.19 8.33
C TYR A 359 -0.59 -21.63 7.40
N ILE A 360 0.56 -22.00 7.95
CA ILE A 360 1.71 -22.57 7.24
C ILE A 360 1.28 -23.85 6.49
N ALA A 361 0.57 -24.76 7.16
CA ALA A 361 0.06 -25.98 6.53
C ALA A 361 -0.92 -25.71 5.39
N ALA A 362 -1.80 -24.72 5.56
CA ALA A 362 -2.76 -24.32 4.52
C ALA A 362 -2.03 -23.70 3.33
N THR A 363 -1.09 -22.79 3.56
CA THR A 363 -0.27 -22.13 2.54
C THR A 363 0.60 -23.13 1.79
N SER A 364 1.21 -24.09 2.48
CA SER A 364 2.04 -25.14 1.87
C SER A 364 1.26 -25.97 0.83
N ARG A 365 -0.04 -26.19 1.04
CA ARG A 365 -0.89 -26.90 0.07
C ARG A 365 -1.02 -26.15 -1.26
N SER A 366 -0.97 -24.84 -1.24
CA SER A 366 -1.01 -24.04 -2.47
C SER A 366 0.26 -24.17 -3.31
N PHE A 367 1.35 -24.61 -2.70
CA PHE A 367 2.64 -24.86 -3.35
C PHE A 367 2.97 -26.33 -3.55
N ASN A 368 1.99 -27.24 -3.54
CA ASN A 368 2.21 -28.69 -3.71
C ASN A 368 2.86 -29.10 -5.02
N ALA A 369 2.81 -28.24 -6.04
CA ALA A 369 3.52 -28.43 -7.30
C ALA A 369 5.07 -28.41 -7.13
N ILE A 370 5.57 -27.72 -6.10
CA ILE A 370 6.97 -27.66 -5.71
C ILE A 370 7.31 -28.94 -4.93
N LYS A 371 8.01 -29.88 -5.58
CA LYS A 371 8.29 -31.21 -5.00
C LYS A 371 9.40 -31.19 -3.96
N ASN A 372 10.38 -30.29 -4.12
CA ASN A 372 11.45 -30.12 -3.15
C ASN A 372 10.91 -29.40 -1.90
N GLU A 373 10.98 -30.05 -0.74
CA GLU A 373 10.42 -29.52 0.52
C GLU A 373 11.17 -28.28 1.01
N ASN A 374 12.47 -28.21 0.85
CA ASN A 374 13.27 -27.04 1.19
C ASN A 374 12.93 -25.83 0.30
N GLU A 375 12.75 -26.08 -0.99
CA GLU A 375 12.25 -25.01 -1.88
C GLU A 375 10.84 -24.58 -1.48
N ARG A 376 9.90 -25.52 -1.34
CA ARG A 376 8.52 -25.20 -0.93
C ARG A 376 8.45 -24.39 0.37
N MET A 377 9.34 -24.69 1.33
CA MET A 377 9.44 -23.93 2.59
C MET A 377 9.76 -22.45 2.34
N LYS A 378 10.64 -22.11 1.40
CA LYS A 378 10.98 -20.72 1.04
C LYS A 378 9.74 -19.96 0.55
N PHE A 379 8.97 -20.57 -0.36
CA PHE A 379 7.70 -19.99 -0.83
C PHE A 379 6.69 -19.81 0.30
N VAL A 380 6.60 -20.76 1.22
CA VAL A 380 5.70 -20.66 2.38
C VAL A 380 6.12 -19.53 3.31
N LEU A 381 7.42 -19.38 3.59
CA LEU A 381 7.95 -18.28 4.42
C LEU A 381 7.75 -16.93 3.75
N ALA A 382 7.99 -16.84 2.45
CA ALA A 382 7.71 -15.63 1.67
C ALA A 382 6.20 -15.27 1.69
N ALA A 383 5.33 -16.26 1.51
CA ALA A 383 3.88 -16.08 1.56
C ALA A 383 3.38 -15.72 2.98
N TYR A 384 4.05 -16.18 4.02
CA TYR A 384 3.75 -15.79 5.40
C TYR A 384 4.00 -14.30 5.61
N ASN A 385 5.11 -13.78 5.05
CA ASN A 385 5.51 -12.38 5.20
C ASN A 385 4.75 -11.44 4.26
N ALA A 386 4.72 -11.75 2.95
CA ALA A 386 4.16 -10.87 1.93
C ALA A 386 2.68 -11.16 1.60
N GLY A 387 2.19 -12.34 1.91
CA GLY A 387 0.89 -12.84 1.46
C GLY A 387 1.01 -13.76 0.25
N ILE A 388 0.12 -14.74 0.18
CA ILE A 388 0.16 -15.78 -0.87
C ILE A 388 -0.06 -15.22 -2.28
N GLY A 389 -0.88 -14.16 -2.41
CA GLY A 389 -1.16 -13.51 -3.70
C GLY A 389 0.10 -13.01 -4.36
N HIS A 390 0.92 -12.26 -3.63
CA HIS A 390 2.18 -11.70 -4.15
C HIS A 390 3.16 -12.79 -4.58
N VAL A 391 3.25 -13.89 -3.84
CA VAL A 391 4.13 -15.01 -4.22
C VAL A 391 3.62 -15.72 -5.49
N LEU A 392 2.31 -15.88 -5.65
CA LEU A 392 1.74 -16.44 -6.87
C LEU A 392 1.95 -15.52 -8.09
N ASP A 393 1.84 -14.22 -7.90
CA ASP A 393 2.14 -13.22 -8.94
C ASP A 393 3.63 -13.24 -9.32
N ALA A 394 4.53 -13.31 -8.34
CA ALA A 394 5.97 -13.46 -8.58
C ALA A 394 6.31 -14.76 -9.35
N MET A 395 5.65 -15.88 -9.01
CA MET A 395 5.79 -17.14 -9.77
C MET A 395 5.32 -16.97 -11.22
N ALA A 396 4.21 -16.26 -11.46
CA ALA A 396 3.71 -16.01 -12.82
C ALA A 396 4.66 -15.08 -13.59
N LEU A 397 5.27 -14.10 -12.95
CA LEU A 397 6.28 -13.23 -13.55
C LEU A 397 7.54 -14.01 -13.89
N ALA A 398 8.06 -14.85 -12.99
CA ALA A 398 9.21 -15.71 -13.25
C ALA A 398 8.99 -16.57 -14.51
N GLU A 399 7.81 -17.21 -14.62
CA GLU A 399 7.45 -17.99 -15.81
C GLU A 399 7.39 -17.13 -17.08
N LYS A 400 6.80 -15.95 -17.01
CA LYS A 400 6.71 -14.98 -18.12
C LYS A 400 8.09 -14.56 -18.64
N TYR A 401 9.07 -14.44 -17.75
CA TYR A 401 10.44 -14.07 -18.09
C TYR A 401 11.36 -15.28 -18.33
N GLY A 402 10.80 -16.49 -18.48
CA GLY A 402 11.53 -17.70 -18.83
C GLY A 402 12.33 -18.30 -17.66
N LYS A 403 12.08 -17.88 -16.43
CA LYS A 403 12.66 -18.43 -15.22
C LYS A 403 11.84 -19.60 -14.67
N ASN A 404 12.41 -20.37 -13.77
CA ASN A 404 11.72 -21.52 -13.17
C ASN A 404 10.84 -21.06 -11.99
N LYS A 405 9.53 -20.97 -12.19
CA LYS A 405 8.56 -20.57 -11.15
C LYS A 405 8.50 -21.47 -9.90
N TYR A 406 9.20 -22.61 -9.90
CA TYR A 406 9.25 -23.54 -8.76
C TYR A 406 10.58 -23.50 -8.01
N VAL A 407 11.46 -22.57 -8.34
CA VAL A 407 12.74 -22.31 -7.69
C VAL A 407 12.70 -20.90 -7.13
N TRP A 408 13.05 -20.72 -5.86
CA TRP A 408 13.04 -19.42 -5.22
C TRP A 408 14.25 -18.60 -5.64
N ASP A 409 15.45 -19.07 -5.25
CA ASP A 409 16.68 -18.30 -5.40
C ASP A 409 17.03 -18.01 -6.86
N ASN A 410 17.33 -16.75 -7.18
CA ASN A 410 17.68 -16.23 -8.52
C ASN A 410 16.60 -16.53 -9.58
N SER A 411 15.36 -16.70 -9.16
CA SER A 411 14.25 -17.03 -10.06
C SER A 411 12.96 -16.28 -9.68
N VAL A 412 12.32 -16.64 -8.57
CA VAL A 412 11.07 -16.01 -8.13
C VAL A 412 11.34 -14.81 -7.21
N ASP A 413 12.49 -14.76 -6.55
CA ASP A 413 12.92 -13.68 -5.67
C ASP A 413 13.56 -12.47 -6.39
N ASP A 414 13.86 -12.61 -7.70
CA ASP A 414 14.34 -11.55 -8.57
C ASP A 414 13.18 -10.76 -9.23
#